data_d85504786c0e049441fe8c32a2c0fa7d
#
_entry.id   d85504786c0e049441fe8c32a2c0fa7d
#
_cell.length_a   1.000
_cell.length_b   1.000
_cell.length_c   1.000
_cell.angle_alpha   90.00
_cell.angle_beta   90.00
_cell.angle_gamma   90.00
#
_symmetry.space_group_name_H-M   'P 1'
#
loop_
_entity.id
_entity.type
_entity.pdbx_description
1 polymer ?
#
loop_
_entity_poly.entity_id
_entity_poly.type
_entity_poly.pdbx_seq_one_letter_code
_entity_poly.pdbx_strand_id
1 'polypeptide(L)' 'MDRPVRRCSFCGKKQGDVRLVAGPSDVYICHLCVALCNEILAQEAPAEVSSP' A
#
# COMPACT_ATOMS: atom_id res chain seq x y z
N MET A 1 19.97 -15.46 7.36
CA MET A 1 19.81 -15.21 7.17
C MET A 1 19.15 -14.69 6.59
N ASP A 2 18.69 -14.57 6.60
CA ASP A 2 18.11 -14.02 5.85
C ASP A 2 16.99 -13.50 6.24
N ARG A 3 16.70 -12.44 6.16
CA ARG A 3 15.57 -11.92 6.47
C ARG A 3 14.60 -12.19 5.48
N PRO A 4 13.35 -12.34 5.73
CA PRO A 4 12.34 -12.58 4.77
C PRO A 4 12.20 -11.38 3.89
N VAL A 5 11.87 -11.58 2.69
CA VAL A 5 11.65 -10.51 1.76
C VAL A 5 10.30 -9.92 2.05
N ARG A 6 10.20 -8.62 2.14
CA ARG A 6 8.94 -7.98 2.39
C ARG A 6 8.21 -7.84 1.09
N ARG A 7 6.93 -7.97 1.13
CA ARG A 7 6.10 -7.90 -0.05
C ARG A 7 4.94 -6.99 0.20
N CYS A 8 4.44 -6.41 -0.88
CA CYS A 8 3.25 -5.61 -0.78
C CYS A 8 2.09 -6.50 -0.37
N SER A 9 1.33 -6.06 0.60
CA SER A 9 0.21 -6.84 1.08
C SER A 9 -0.96 -6.81 0.10
N PHE A 10 -0.91 -5.94 -0.90
CA PHE A 10 -1.97 -5.84 -1.87
C PHE A 10 -1.67 -6.60 -3.14
N CYS A 11 -0.56 -6.37 -3.75
CA CYS A 11 -0.28 -6.98 -5.04
C CYS A 11 0.77 -8.08 -4.97
N GLY A 12 1.48 -8.17 -3.87
CA GLY A 12 2.46 -9.25 -3.71
C GLY A 12 3.82 -9.00 -4.30
N LYS A 13 4.09 -7.83 -4.86
CA LYS A 13 5.39 -7.57 -5.42
C LYS A 13 6.42 -7.45 -4.32
N LYS A 14 7.63 -7.83 -4.65
CA LYS A 14 8.67 -7.88 -3.62
C LYS A 14 9.35 -6.56 -3.44
N GLN A 15 9.89 -6.37 -2.25
CA GLN A 15 10.73 -5.26 -2.01
C GLN A 15 11.88 -5.34 -2.98
N GLY A 16 12.26 -4.28 -3.56
CA GLY A 16 13.29 -4.28 -4.56
C GLY A 16 12.69 -4.08 -5.93
N ASP A 17 11.57 -4.69 -6.20
CA ASP A 17 10.87 -4.45 -7.43
C ASP A 17 10.02 -3.20 -7.29
N VAL A 18 9.61 -2.90 -6.09
CA VAL A 18 8.79 -1.74 -5.83
C VAL A 18 9.23 -1.14 -4.52
N ARG A 19 8.79 0.05 -4.23
CA ARG A 19 9.07 0.67 -2.97
C ARG A 19 7.98 0.34 -2.04
N LEU A 20 8.27 -0.10 -0.86
CA LEU A 20 7.27 -0.50 0.11
C LEU A 20 7.19 0.50 1.24
N VAL A 21 5.99 0.76 1.65
CA VAL A 21 5.72 1.64 2.77
C VAL A 21 5.14 0.77 3.87
N ALA A 22 5.72 0.86 5.04
CA ALA A 22 5.27 0.04 6.15
C ALA A 22 4.03 0.64 6.77
N GLY A 23 3.11 -0.17 7.14
CA GLY A 23 1.92 0.26 7.82
C GLY A 23 1.83 -0.37 9.18
N PRO A 24 0.71 -0.22 9.84
CA PRO A 24 0.57 -0.79 11.16
C PRO A 24 0.47 -2.29 11.07
N SER A 25 0.87 -2.96 12.09
CA SER A 25 0.75 -4.40 12.16
C SER A 25 1.51 -5.13 11.07
N ASP A 26 2.65 -4.60 10.73
CA ASP A 26 3.54 -5.30 9.81
C ASP A 26 2.95 -5.49 8.44
N VAL A 27 2.14 -4.60 7.97
CA VAL A 27 1.67 -4.66 6.60
C VAL A 27 2.48 -3.70 5.78
N TYR A 28 2.50 -3.93 4.47
CA TYR A 28 3.26 -3.09 3.57
C TYR A 28 2.43 -2.83 2.33
N ILE A 29 2.63 -1.68 1.73
CA ILE A 29 1.94 -1.35 0.49
C ILE A 29 2.96 -0.73 -0.43
N CYS A 30 2.96 -1.09 -1.68
CA CYS A 30 3.94 -0.58 -2.61
C CYS A 30 3.46 0.73 -3.21
N HIS A 31 4.40 1.47 -3.78
CA HIS A 31 4.08 2.77 -4.33
C HIS A 31 3.05 2.69 -5.45
N LEU A 32 3.03 1.57 -6.18
CA LEU A 32 2.05 1.43 -7.24
C LEU A 32 0.65 1.25 -6.67
N CYS A 33 0.55 0.50 -5.60
CA CYS A 33 -0.76 0.32 -4.97
C CYS A 33 -1.21 1.59 -4.27
N VAL A 34 -0.29 2.38 -3.76
CA VAL A 34 -0.66 3.64 -3.17
C VAL A 34 -1.28 4.54 -4.23
N ALA A 35 -0.67 4.58 -5.41
CA ALA A 35 -1.20 5.40 -6.48
C ALA A 35 -2.57 4.91 -6.89
N LEU A 36 -2.75 3.60 -6.96
CA LEU A 36 -4.02 3.04 -7.34
C LEU A 36 -5.08 3.37 -6.29
N CYS A 37 -4.73 3.27 -5.04
CA CYS A 37 -5.67 3.59 -3.98
C CYS A 37 -6.06 5.06 -4.02
N ASN A 38 -5.12 5.92 -4.35
CA ASN A 38 -5.44 7.32 -4.47
C ASN A 38 -6.43 7.57 -5.58
N GLU A 39 -6.31 6.84 -6.68
CA GLU A 39 -7.25 7.01 -7.74
C GLU A 39 -8.64 6.52 -7.36
N ILE A 40 -8.68 5.43 -6.63
CA ILE A 40 -9.96 4.91 -6.18
C ILE A 40 -10.63 5.90 -5.25
N LEU A 41 -9.86 6.46 -4.35
CA LEU A 41 -10.41 7.41 -3.42
C LEU A 41 -10.90 8.66 -4.14
N ALA A 42 -10.21 9.05 -5.18
CA ALA A 42 -10.63 10.21 -5.92
C ALA A 42 -11.94 9.95 -6.66
N GLN A 43 -12.17 8.74 -7.05
CA GLN A 43 -13.39 8.45 -7.74
C GLN A 43 -14.53 8.23 -6.80
N GLU A 44 -14.28 7.84 -5.58
CA GLU A 44 -15.32 7.65 -4.71
C GLU A 44 -15.78 8.86 -4.15
N ALA A 45 -16.81 8.98 -3.74
CA ALA A 45 -17.31 10.17 -3.28
C ALA A 45 -16.66 10.55 -2.17
N PRO A 46 -16.37 11.53 -2.06
CA PRO A 46 -15.60 11.95 -1.12
C PRO A 46 -16.26 12.13 0.06
N ALA A 47 -17.01 12.36 0.19
CA ALA A 47 -17.57 12.51 1.18
C ALA A 47 -17.12 12.30 2.32
N GLU A 48 -17.36 12.08 2.96
CA GLU A 48 -17.12 11.92 4.00
C GLU A 48 -16.18 11.41 4.48
N VAL A 49 -15.70 11.29 4.60
CA VAL A 49 -14.75 10.75 4.94
C VAL A 49 -14.31 11.20 5.95
N SER A 50 -14.42 11.43 6.48
CA SER A 50 -14.02 11.80 7.33
C SER A 50 -13.33 11.46 8.08
N SER A 51 -13.03 11.24 8.53
CA SER A 51 -12.48 11.00 9.22
C SER A 51 -12.14 10.89 9.85
N PRO A 52 -11.82 10.83 10.42
CA PRO A 52 -11.40 10.65 11.19
C PRO A 52 -11.30 10.78 11.77
#